data_a18209a460a7d3b0ead4a422635ce766
#
_entry.id   a18209a460a7d3b0ead4a422635ce766
#
_cell.length_a   1.000
_cell.length_b   1.000
_cell.length_c   1.000
_cell.angle_alpha   90.00
_cell.angle_beta   90.00
_cell.angle_gamma   90.00
#
_symmetry.space_group_name_H-M   'P 1'
#
loop_
_entity.id
_entity.type
_entity.pdbx_description
1 polymer ?
#
loop_
_entity_poly.entity_id
_entity_poly.type
_entity_poly.pdbx_seq_one_letter_code
_entity_poly.pdbx_strand_id
1 'polypeptide(L)'
;MVNKVEICGVNTAKLPVLSNEEKTELLKRIKNGDQKAREEFVNGNLKLVLSVIKRFYGRGENLDDLFQIGCIGLIKAMDNFDLSQNVQFSTYAVPMIIGEIRRYLRDNNMVRVSRSV
;
A
#
# COMPACT_ATOMS: atom_id res chain seq x y z
N MET A 1 -7.69 23.80 -1.93
CA MET A 1 -7.66 23.12 -3.19
C MET A 1 -7.74 21.62 -3.04
N VAL A 2 -8.60 21.04 -3.74
CA VAL A 2 -8.79 19.60 -3.61
C VAL A 2 -8.04 18.90 -4.71
N ASN A 3 -7.20 18.00 -4.32
CA ASN A 3 -6.52 17.14 -5.26
C ASN A 3 -7.28 15.85 -5.39
N LYS A 4 -8.39 15.97 -6.04
CA LYS A 4 -9.27 14.86 -6.23
C LYS A 4 -8.79 14.06 -7.43
N VAL A 5 -8.15 12.97 -7.16
CA VAL A 5 -7.62 12.09 -8.18
C VAL A 5 -8.23 10.73 -8.03
N GLU A 6 -8.64 10.14 -9.14
CA GLU A 6 -9.11 8.78 -9.12
C GLU A 6 -7.99 7.85 -9.55
N ILE A 7 -7.67 6.91 -8.70
CA ILE A 7 -6.64 5.92 -8.97
C ILE A 7 -7.29 4.56 -8.80
N CYS A 8 -7.28 3.76 -9.86
CA CYS A 8 -7.91 2.44 -9.85
C CYS A 8 -9.37 2.52 -9.46
N GLY A 9 -10.04 3.60 -9.84
CA GLY A 9 -11.44 3.80 -9.52
C GLY A 9 -11.70 4.30 -8.11
N VAL A 10 -10.65 4.61 -7.35
CA VAL A 10 -10.77 5.08 -5.98
C VAL A 10 -10.66 6.59 -5.94
N ASN A 11 -11.60 7.22 -5.25
CA ASN A 11 -11.56 8.67 -5.05
C ASN A 11 -10.62 8.97 -3.90
N THR A 12 -9.43 9.47 -4.21
CA THR A 12 -8.39 9.66 -3.19
C THR A 12 -8.72 10.75 -2.17
N ALA A 13 -9.65 11.64 -2.51
CA ALA A 13 -10.04 12.70 -1.58
C ALA A 13 -10.93 12.18 -0.46
N LYS A 14 -11.51 11.00 -0.63
CA LYS A 14 -12.47 10.46 0.33
C LYS A 14 -12.02 9.13 0.91
N LEU A 15 -10.73 8.86 0.88
CA LEU A 15 -10.22 7.60 1.44
C LEU A 15 -10.39 7.60 2.96
N PRO A 16 -10.91 6.51 3.52
CA PRO A 16 -11.02 6.42 4.96
C PRO A 16 -9.65 6.30 5.63
N VAL A 17 -9.59 6.68 6.88
CA VAL A 17 -8.38 6.56 7.69
C VAL A 17 -8.74 5.82 8.94
N LEU A 18 -7.95 4.80 9.26
CA LEU A 18 -8.16 4.01 10.47
C LEU A 18 -7.22 4.48 11.57
N SER A 19 -7.72 4.54 12.78
CA SER A 19 -6.86 4.76 13.94
C SER A 19 -6.05 3.51 14.23
N ASN A 20 -5.01 3.65 15.04
CA ASN A 20 -4.19 2.49 15.40
C ASN A 20 -5.00 1.43 16.12
N GLU A 21 -5.94 1.85 16.93
CA GLU A 21 -6.81 0.92 17.66
C GLU A 21 -7.71 0.15 16.70
N GLU A 22 -8.28 0.85 15.72
CA GLU A 22 -9.11 0.20 14.73
C GLU A 22 -8.31 -0.79 13.90
N LYS A 23 -7.08 -0.43 13.53
CA LYS A 23 -6.21 -1.33 12.78
C LYS A 23 -5.92 -2.59 13.58
N THR A 24 -5.63 -2.45 14.86
CA THR A 24 -5.35 -3.58 15.73
C THR A 24 -6.57 -4.50 15.82
N GLU A 25 -7.73 -3.92 16.00
CA GLU A 25 -8.96 -4.71 16.10
C GLU A 25 -9.22 -5.48 14.82
N LEU A 26 -9.07 -4.82 13.68
CA LEU A 26 -9.29 -5.48 12.39
C LEU A 26 -8.28 -6.59 12.17
N LEU A 27 -7.02 -6.36 12.54
CA LEU A 27 -5.99 -7.39 12.39
C LEU A 27 -6.31 -8.64 13.21
N LYS A 28 -6.85 -8.46 14.41
CA LYS A 28 -7.26 -9.59 15.22
C LYS A 28 -8.36 -10.37 14.53
N ARG A 29 -9.32 -9.68 13.96
CA ARG A 29 -10.43 -10.33 13.24
C ARG A 29 -9.93 -11.04 11.99
N ILE A 30 -8.97 -10.45 11.30
CA ILE A 30 -8.39 -11.08 10.10
C ILE A 30 -7.72 -12.40 10.46
N LYS A 31 -6.99 -12.43 11.57
CA LYS A 31 -6.33 -13.65 12.01
C LYS A 31 -7.33 -14.74 12.35
N ASN A 32 -8.56 -14.37 12.64
CA ASN A 32 -9.64 -15.31 12.91
C ASN A 32 -10.43 -15.68 11.64
N GLY A 33 -9.98 -15.19 10.48
CA GLY A 33 -10.58 -15.57 9.21
C GLY A 33 -11.70 -14.65 8.73
N ASP A 34 -11.81 -13.45 9.29
CA ASP A 34 -12.87 -12.51 8.92
C ASP A 34 -12.52 -11.80 7.61
N GLN A 35 -13.19 -12.18 6.53
CA GLN A 35 -12.92 -11.60 5.21
C GLN A 35 -13.37 -10.15 5.11
N LYS A 36 -14.44 -9.79 5.78
CA LYS A 36 -14.90 -8.40 5.78
C LYS A 36 -13.89 -7.49 6.47
N ALA A 37 -13.31 -7.98 7.56
CA ALA A 37 -12.29 -7.22 8.26
C ALA A 37 -11.08 -7.00 7.35
N ARG A 38 -10.75 -8.00 6.54
CA ARG A 38 -9.64 -7.90 5.60
C ARG A 38 -9.88 -6.79 4.58
N GLU A 39 -11.08 -6.75 4.00
CA GLU A 39 -11.43 -5.70 3.05
C GLU A 39 -11.44 -4.33 3.70
N GLU A 40 -12.02 -4.23 4.89
CA GLU A 40 -12.04 -2.97 5.64
C GLU A 40 -10.63 -2.47 5.93
N PHE A 41 -9.76 -3.39 6.32
CA PHE A 41 -8.39 -3.04 6.66
C PHE A 41 -7.64 -2.50 5.44
N VAL A 42 -7.77 -3.18 4.31
CA VAL A 42 -7.13 -2.74 3.08
C VAL A 42 -7.66 -1.37 2.69
N ASN A 43 -8.98 -1.21 2.67
CA ASN A 43 -9.59 0.07 2.29
C ASN A 43 -9.18 1.20 3.22
N GLY A 44 -9.06 0.91 4.50
CA GLY A 44 -8.69 1.92 5.49
C GLY A 44 -7.22 2.29 5.46
N ASN A 45 -6.40 1.56 4.71
CA ASN A 45 -4.98 1.85 4.60
C ASN A 45 -4.57 2.30 3.20
N LEU A 46 -5.55 2.53 2.31
CA LEU A 46 -5.22 2.97 0.95
C LEU A 46 -4.54 4.33 0.94
N LYS A 47 -4.90 5.19 1.89
CA LYS A 47 -4.25 6.50 1.99
C LYS A 47 -2.77 6.36 2.33
N LEU A 48 -2.44 5.35 3.13
CA LEU A 48 -1.04 5.05 3.43
C LEU A 48 -0.30 4.65 2.17
N VAL A 49 -0.89 3.78 1.36
CA VAL A 49 -0.30 3.37 0.09
C VAL A 49 -0.09 4.59 -0.79
N LEU A 50 -1.12 5.44 -0.89
CA LEU A 50 -1.03 6.64 -1.72
C LEU A 50 0.11 7.54 -1.28
N SER A 51 0.28 7.74 0.02
CA SER A 51 1.35 8.60 0.52
C SER A 51 2.72 8.04 0.18
N VAL A 52 2.85 6.72 0.14
CA VAL A 52 4.11 6.09 -0.22
C VAL A 52 4.39 6.24 -1.71
N ILE A 53 3.39 5.97 -2.56
CA ILE A 53 3.63 6.03 -4.00
C ILE A 53 3.91 7.43 -4.49
N LYS A 54 3.47 8.46 -3.75
CA LYS A 54 3.79 9.83 -4.12
C LYS A 54 5.28 10.11 -4.14
N ARG A 55 6.06 9.34 -3.39
CA ARG A 55 7.50 9.48 -3.39
C ARG A 55 8.12 9.05 -4.72
N PHE A 56 7.39 8.26 -5.50
CA PHE A 56 7.86 7.75 -6.78
C PHE A 56 7.18 8.44 -7.96
N TYR A 57 6.37 9.43 -7.66
CA TYR A 57 5.64 10.17 -8.68
C TYR A 57 6.63 10.95 -9.55
N GLY A 58 6.39 10.95 -10.84
CA GLY A 58 7.26 11.68 -11.75
C GLY A 58 8.39 10.86 -12.35
N ARG A 59 8.44 9.56 -12.06
CA ARG A 59 9.48 8.69 -12.61
C ARG A 59 9.05 8.04 -13.92
N GLY A 60 7.98 8.54 -14.51
CA GLY A 60 7.52 8.02 -15.80
C GLY A 60 6.62 6.81 -15.68
N GLU A 61 6.33 6.37 -14.49
CA GLU A 61 5.46 5.23 -14.29
C GLU A 61 4.01 5.69 -14.17
N ASN A 62 3.09 4.79 -14.54
CA ASN A 62 1.68 5.03 -14.40
C ASN A 62 1.30 5.00 -12.92
N LEU A 63 0.60 6.03 -12.45
CA LEU A 63 0.23 6.12 -11.05
C LEU A 63 -0.68 4.96 -10.62
N ASP A 64 -1.58 4.53 -11.51
CA ASP A 64 -2.44 3.39 -11.23
C ASP A 64 -1.62 2.13 -11.00
N ASP A 65 -0.61 1.91 -11.84
CA ASP A 65 0.26 0.74 -11.68
C ASP A 65 0.99 0.78 -10.35
N LEU A 66 1.53 1.95 -10.00
CA LEU A 66 2.22 2.09 -8.72
C LEU A 66 1.27 1.83 -7.55
N PHE A 67 0.04 2.30 -7.67
CA PHE A 67 -0.94 2.09 -6.61
C PHE A 67 -1.25 0.60 -6.45
N GLN A 68 -1.41 -0.11 -7.56
CA GLN A 68 -1.68 -1.55 -7.51
C GLN A 68 -0.51 -2.29 -6.87
N ILE A 69 0.71 -1.95 -7.27
CA ILE A 69 1.91 -2.57 -6.70
C ILE A 69 2.01 -2.26 -5.21
N GLY A 70 1.72 -1.01 -4.85
CA GLY A 70 1.72 -0.63 -3.44
C GLY A 70 0.70 -1.41 -2.63
N CYS A 71 -0.46 -1.67 -3.20
CA CYS A 71 -1.49 -2.47 -2.52
C CYS A 71 -1.02 -3.91 -2.31
N ILE A 72 -0.24 -4.46 -3.25
CA ILE A 72 0.33 -5.79 -3.05
C ILE A 72 1.24 -5.78 -1.83
N GLY A 73 2.08 -4.75 -1.70
CA GLY A 73 2.92 -4.62 -0.52
C GLY A 73 2.13 -4.48 0.76
N LEU A 74 1.03 -3.75 0.70
CA LEU A 74 0.15 -3.60 1.85
C LEU A 74 -0.44 -4.95 2.28
N ILE A 75 -0.91 -5.73 1.32
CA ILE A 75 -1.50 -7.04 1.61
C ILE A 75 -0.46 -7.97 2.20
N LYS A 76 0.75 -7.97 1.65
CA LYS A 76 1.83 -8.78 2.20
C LYS A 76 2.15 -8.38 3.63
N ALA A 77 2.17 -7.09 3.90
CA ALA A 77 2.41 -6.60 5.25
C ALA A 77 1.31 -7.05 6.20
N MET A 78 0.06 -6.94 5.74
CA MET A 78 -1.08 -7.35 6.56
C MET A 78 -1.00 -8.84 6.90
N ASP A 79 -0.64 -9.66 5.94
CA ASP A 79 -0.59 -11.11 6.16
C ASP A 79 0.59 -11.53 7.04
N ASN A 80 1.64 -10.74 7.08
CA ASN A 80 2.86 -11.09 7.82
C ASN A 80 3.05 -10.31 9.11
N PHE A 81 2.15 -9.37 9.41
CA PHE A 81 2.30 -8.55 10.60
C PHE A 81 2.03 -9.36 11.86
N ASP A 82 2.92 -9.22 12.83
CA ASP A 82 2.81 -9.91 14.11
C ASP A 82 2.30 -8.91 15.16
N LEU A 83 1.10 -9.17 15.67
CA LEU A 83 0.48 -8.29 16.66
C LEU A 83 1.22 -8.27 17.99
N SER A 84 2.04 -9.29 18.23
CA SER A 84 2.80 -9.32 19.48
C SER A 84 3.97 -8.35 19.47
N GLN A 85 4.35 -7.84 18.30
CA GLN A 85 5.39 -6.84 18.21
C GLN A 85 4.86 -5.48 18.64
N ASN A 86 5.71 -4.73 19.31
CA ASN A 86 5.31 -3.45 19.87
C ASN A 86 5.58 -2.31 18.89
N VAL A 87 5.09 -2.47 17.66
CA VAL A 87 5.22 -1.45 16.62
C VAL A 87 3.88 -1.25 15.94
N GLN A 88 3.69 -0.06 15.39
CA GLN A 88 2.48 0.23 14.65
C GLN A 88 2.52 -0.43 13.29
N PHE A 89 1.35 -0.79 12.78
CA PHE A 89 1.27 -1.44 11.47
C PHE A 89 1.89 -0.58 10.38
N SER A 90 1.64 0.73 10.38
CA SER A 90 2.17 1.62 9.35
C SER A 90 3.70 1.58 9.31
N THR A 91 4.32 1.52 10.49
CA THR A 91 5.78 1.44 10.57
C THR A 91 6.31 0.17 9.91
N TYR A 92 5.56 -0.91 10.02
CA TYR A 92 5.93 -2.17 9.40
C TYR A 92 5.60 -2.19 7.91
N ALA A 93 4.45 -1.61 7.55
CA ALA A 93 3.93 -1.71 6.19
C ALA A 93 4.69 -0.84 5.18
N VAL A 94 5.12 0.35 5.60
CA VAL A 94 5.77 1.28 4.66
C VAL A 94 7.00 0.67 3.99
N PRO A 95 7.94 0.05 4.72
CA PRO A 95 9.07 -0.60 4.05
C PRO A 95 8.65 -1.71 3.10
N MET A 96 7.60 -2.44 3.43
CA MET A 96 7.09 -3.51 2.57
C MET A 96 6.54 -2.96 1.27
N ILE A 97 5.77 -1.86 1.36
CA ILE A 97 5.20 -1.20 0.19
C ILE A 97 6.32 -0.66 -0.68
N ILE A 98 7.27 0.02 -0.06
CA ILE A 98 8.43 0.58 -0.78
C ILE A 98 9.20 -0.53 -1.48
N GLY A 99 9.40 -1.65 -0.80
CA GLY A 99 10.12 -2.78 -1.38
C GLY A 99 9.46 -3.32 -2.63
N GLU A 100 8.13 -3.44 -2.61
CA GLU A 100 7.41 -3.90 -3.80
C GLU A 100 7.53 -2.91 -4.95
N ILE A 101 7.42 -1.62 -4.65
CA ILE A 101 7.52 -0.60 -5.69
C ILE A 101 8.92 -0.58 -6.28
N ARG A 102 9.94 -0.66 -5.45
CA ARG A 102 11.32 -0.66 -5.94
C ARG A 102 11.61 -1.87 -6.80
N ARG A 103 11.08 -3.02 -6.41
CA ARG A 103 11.23 -4.24 -7.22
C ARG A 103 10.57 -4.06 -8.58
N TYR A 104 9.37 -3.52 -8.59
CA TYR A 104 8.66 -3.26 -9.83
C TYR A 104 9.43 -2.31 -10.74
N LEU A 105 9.92 -1.21 -10.16
CA LEU A 105 10.68 -0.23 -10.93
C LEU A 105 12.00 -0.80 -11.44
N ARG A 106 12.68 -1.57 -10.62
CA ARG A 106 13.92 -2.20 -11.01
C ARG A 106 13.72 -3.15 -12.17
N ASP A 107 12.68 -3.97 -12.09
CA ASP A 107 12.42 -4.94 -13.16
C ASP A 107 12.06 -4.24 -14.46
N ASN A 108 11.27 -3.20 -14.40
CA ASN A 108 10.94 -2.43 -15.60
C ASN A 108 12.15 -1.69 -16.14
N ASN A 109 12.95 -1.12 -15.26
CA ASN A 109 14.14 -0.39 -15.67
C ASN A 109 15.20 -1.33 -16.24
N MET A 110 15.28 -2.56 -15.75
CA MET A 110 16.22 -3.53 -16.28
C MET A 110 15.96 -3.80 -17.76
N VAL A 111 14.70 -3.89 -18.13
CA VAL A 111 14.35 -4.09 -19.54
C VAL A 111 14.85 -2.91 -20.37
N ARG A 112 14.67 -1.69 -19.88
CA ARG A 112 15.11 -0.50 -20.60
C ARG A 112 16.63 -0.38 -20.63
N VAL A 113 17.26 -0.66 -19.50
CA VAL A 113 18.71 -0.59 -19.41
C VAL A 113 19.36 -1.61 -20.34
N SER A 114 18.80 -2.80 -20.41
CA SER A 114 19.30 -3.82 -21.31
C SER A 114 19.32 -3.34 -22.76
N ARG A 115 18.32 -2.58 -23.14
CA ARG A 115 18.24 -2.09 -24.50
C ARG A 115 19.18 -0.95 -24.77
N SER A 116 19.53 -0.21 -23.74
CA SER A 116 20.36 0.98 -23.91
C SER A 116 21.84 0.69 -23.80
N VAL A 117 22.20 -0.47 -23.40
CA VAL A 117 23.59 -0.86 -23.27
C VAL A 117 24.23 -1.30 -24.58
#